data_5767d20319fd1ab9fb338b2a161e83fc
#
_entry.id   5767d20319fd1ab9fb338b2a161e83fc
#
_cell.length_a   1.000
_cell.length_b   1.000
_cell.length_c   1.000
_cell.angle_alpha   90.00
_cell.angle_beta   90.00
_cell.angle_gamma   90.00
#
_symmetry.space_group_name_H-M   'P 1'
#
loop_
_entity.id
_entity.type
_entity.pdbx_description
1 polymer ?
#
loop_
_entity_poly.entity_id
_entity_poly.type
_entity_poly.pdbx_seq_one_letter_code
_entity_poly.pdbx_strand_id
1 'polypeptide(L)' 'MGEIISLTDLIESRLKKQREIEYYQETLEKLQKRIAELGKEVAVTTIIIDMIESERVLTLDEKEGKMLLLDSKKKEN' A
#
# COMPACT_ATOMS: atom_id res chain seq x y z
N MET A 1 6.90 0.77 -54.27
CA MET A 1 7.02 -0.48 -53.76
C MET A 1 6.70 -0.53 -52.33
N GLY A 2 5.52 -0.91 -52.10
CA GLY A 2 5.02 -0.94 -50.76
C GLY A 2 5.74 -1.92 -49.88
N GLU A 3 6.25 -2.94 -50.54
CA GLU A 3 6.92 -3.95 -49.76
C GLU A 3 8.26 -3.48 -49.28
N ILE A 4 8.70 -2.33 -49.77
CA ILE A 4 9.94 -1.83 -49.27
C ILE A 4 9.68 -0.90 -48.12
N ILE A 5 9.61 -1.50 -47.00
CA ILE A 5 9.59 -0.72 -45.81
C ILE A 5 10.98 -0.19 -45.69
N SER A 6 11.12 1.09 -45.74
CA SER A 6 12.45 1.65 -45.75
C SER A 6 13.14 1.35 -44.41
N LEU A 7 14.44 1.23 -44.48
CA LEU A 7 15.24 1.00 -43.29
C LEU A 7 15.02 2.12 -42.27
N THR A 8 14.86 3.34 -42.79
CA THR A 8 14.61 4.48 -41.95
C THR A 8 13.34 4.31 -41.13
N ASP A 9 12.27 3.83 -41.79
CA ASP A 9 11.01 3.61 -41.10
C ASP A 9 11.14 2.57 -40.00
N LEU A 10 11.88 1.52 -40.27
CA LEU A 10 12.11 0.46 -39.29
C LEU A 10 12.90 0.99 -38.09
N ILE A 11 13.91 1.79 -38.37
CA ILE A 11 14.74 2.36 -37.31
C ILE A 11 13.89 3.29 -36.46
N GLU A 12 13.06 4.11 -37.09
CA GLU A 12 12.20 5.01 -36.33
C GLU A 12 11.20 4.24 -35.49
N SER A 13 10.64 3.19 -36.06
CA SER A 13 9.69 2.37 -35.33
C SER A 13 10.36 1.75 -34.09
N ARG A 14 11.59 1.24 -34.28
CA ARG A 14 12.33 0.66 -33.16
C ARG A 14 12.61 1.69 -32.11
N LEU A 15 13.00 2.89 -32.53
CA LEU A 15 13.31 3.95 -31.58
C LEU A 15 12.09 4.34 -30.74
N LYS A 16 10.94 4.44 -31.40
CA LYS A 16 9.70 4.75 -30.69
C LYS A 16 9.39 3.69 -29.64
N LYS A 17 9.54 2.43 -30.02
CA LYS A 17 9.24 1.34 -29.08
C LYS A 17 10.22 1.30 -27.93
N GLN A 18 11.49 1.62 -28.20
CA GLN A 18 12.47 1.70 -27.13
C GLN A 18 12.15 2.81 -26.15
N ARG A 19 11.70 3.95 -26.67
CA ARG A 19 11.30 5.06 -25.81
C ARG A 19 10.08 4.69 -24.98
N GLU A 20 9.17 3.94 -25.57
CA GLU A 20 8.00 3.49 -24.87
C GLU A 20 8.39 2.56 -23.72
N ILE A 21 9.32 1.67 -24.00
CA ILE A 21 9.82 0.77 -22.96
C ILE A 21 10.45 1.56 -21.82
N GLU A 22 11.28 2.54 -22.15
CA GLU A 22 11.92 3.36 -21.14
C GLU A 22 10.88 4.10 -20.30
N TYR A 23 9.85 4.61 -20.94
CA TYR A 23 8.79 5.30 -20.24
C TYR A 23 8.10 4.38 -19.24
N TYR A 24 7.79 3.17 -19.69
CA TYR A 24 7.13 2.23 -18.80
C TYR A 24 8.03 1.75 -17.68
N GLN A 25 9.32 1.63 -17.95
CA GLN A 25 10.26 1.24 -16.91
C GLN A 25 10.36 2.31 -15.83
N GLU A 26 10.39 3.57 -16.25
CA GLU A 26 10.40 4.67 -15.30
C GLU A 26 9.11 4.70 -14.48
N THR A 27 7.99 4.49 -15.17
CA THR A 27 6.70 4.48 -14.49
C THR A 27 6.66 3.34 -13.49
N LEU A 28 7.18 2.18 -13.88
CA LEU A 28 7.22 1.03 -13.00
C LEU A 28 8.03 1.31 -11.75
N GLU A 29 9.19 1.97 -11.91
CA GLU A 29 10.01 2.33 -10.77
C GLU A 29 9.27 3.25 -9.82
N LYS A 30 8.56 4.24 -10.38
CA LYS A 30 7.80 5.15 -9.55
C LYS A 30 6.70 4.44 -8.80
N LEU A 31 6.02 3.51 -9.49
CA LEU A 31 4.97 2.75 -8.86
C LEU A 31 5.50 1.85 -7.76
N GLN A 32 6.66 1.24 -7.99
CA GLN A 32 7.28 0.40 -6.97
C GLN A 32 7.64 1.18 -5.74
N LYS A 33 8.15 2.41 -5.94
CA LYS A 33 8.44 3.30 -4.82
C LYS A 33 7.18 3.64 -4.07
N ARG A 34 6.12 3.94 -4.80
CA ARG A 34 4.86 4.31 -4.16
C ARG A 34 4.28 3.15 -3.38
N ILE A 35 4.38 1.95 -3.95
CA ILE A 35 3.92 0.76 -3.25
C ILE A 35 4.69 0.57 -1.95
N ALA A 36 6.01 0.78 -2.00
CA ALA A 36 6.82 0.64 -0.79
C ALA A 36 6.42 1.67 0.26
N GLU A 37 6.16 2.91 -0.18
CA GLU A 37 5.73 3.95 0.74
C GLU A 37 4.39 3.61 1.37
N LEU A 38 3.46 3.18 0.55
CA LEU A 38 2.14 2.81 1.06
C LEU A 38 2.23 1.63 2.01
N GLY A 39 3.12 0.69 1.70
CA GLY A 39 3.32 -0.45 2.59
C GLY A 39 3.79 -0.01 3.96
N LYS A 40 4.69 0.98 4.02
CA LYS A 40 5.15 1.50 5.29
C LYS A 40 4.02 2.20 6.04
N GLU A 41 3.21 2.96 5.31
CA GLU A 41 2.09 3.66 5.92
C GLU A 41 1.08 2.66 6.50
N VAL A 42 0.81 1.61 5.75
CA VAL A 42 -0.08 0.57 6.23
C VAL A 42 0.49 -0.10 7.47
N ALA A 43 1.79 -0.37 7.45
CA ALA A 43 2.43 -1.02 8.60
C ALA A 43 2.32 -0.15 9.85
N VAL A 44 2.60 1.15 9.71
CA VAL A 44 2.50 2.06 10.83
C VAL A 44 1.07 2.15 11.33
N THR A 45 0.12 2.26 10.42
CA THR A 45 -1.29 2.35 10.79
C THR A 45 -1.72 1.09 11.51
N THR A 46 -1.26 -0.07 11.04
CA THR A 46 -1.58 -1.34 11.66
C THR A 46 -1.08 -1.37 13.10
N ILE A 47 0.15 -0.89 13.32
CA ILE A 47 0.71 -0.84 14.66
C ILE A 47 -0.13 0.05 15.56
N ILE A 48 -0.52 1.20 15.04
CA ILE A 48 -1.33 2.14 15.83
C ILE A 48 -2.67 1.52 16.18
N ILE A 49 -3.30 0.85 15.21
CA ILE A 49 -4.57 0.19 15.46
C ILE A 49 -4.40 -0.89 16.51
N ASP A 50 -3.34 -1.67 16.40
CA ASP A 50 -3.10 -2.74 17.37
C ASP A 50 -2.90 -2.16 18.76
N MET A 51 -2.19 -1.05 18.87
CA MET A 51 -1.97 -0.41 20.15
C MET A 51 -3.26 0.09 20.75
N ILE A 52 -4.09 0.69 19.94
CA ILE A 52 -5.38 1.21 20.42
C ILE A 52 -6.26 0.06 20.87
N GLU A 53 -6.30 -1.00 20.10
CA GLU A 53 -7.12 -2.15 20.43
C GLU A 53 -6.62 -2.82 21.71
N SER A 54 -5.32 -2.89 21.87
CA SER A 54 -4.74 -3.45 23.08
C SER A 54 -5.12 -2.62 24.30
N GLU A 55 -5.05 -1.31 24.17
CA GLU A 55 -5.42 -0.43 25.25
C GLU A 55 -6.89 -0.58 25.61
N ARG A 56 -7.72 -0.70 24.59
CA ARG A 56 -9.14 -0.88 24.84
C ARG A 56 -9.43 -2.16 25.59
N VAL A 57 -8.74 -3.22 25.17
CA VAL A 57 -8.93 -4.50 25.84
C VAL A 57 -8.49 -4.40 27.29
N LEU A 58 -7.34 -3.79 27.52
CA LEU A 58 -6.86 -3.61 28.89
C LEU A 58 -7.84 -2.78 29.71
N THR A 59 -8.34 -1.71 29.12
CA THR A 59 -9.30 -0.85 29.80
C THR A 59 -10.57 -1.61 30.16
N LEU A 60 -11.03 -2.44 29.24
CA LEU A 60 -12.22 -3.23 29.49
C LEU A 60 -11.98 -4.23 30.63
N ASP A 61 -10.83 -4.89 30.59
CA ASP A 61 -10.48 -5.82 31.65
C ASP A 61 -10.42 -5.13 33.00
N GLU A 62 -9.87 -3.95 33.03
CA GLU A 62 -9.80 -3.19 34.23
C GLU A 62 -11.18 -2.82 34.75
N LYS A 63 -12.01 -2.37 33.85
CA LYS A 63 -13.35 -2.01 34.20
C LYS A 63 -14.13 -3.18 34.68
N GLU A 64 -13.97 -4.30 34.07
CA GLU A 64 -14.65 -5.49 34.49
C GLU A 64 -14.05 -6.04 35.74
N GLY A 65 -12.76 -5.87 35.89
CA GLY A 65 -12.15 -6.23 37.11
C GLY A 65 -12.64 -5.36 38.23
N LYS A 66 -12.87 -4.11 37.88
CA LYS A 66 -13.39 -3.16 38.83
C LYS A 66 -14.86 -3.15 38.80
N MET A 67 -15.34 -3.47 37.68
CA MET A 67 -16.70 -3.36 37.46
C MET A 67 -17.35 -4.62 37.31
N LEU A 68 -16.65 -5.42 37.04
CA LEU A 68 -17.12 -6.71 36.82
C LEU A 68 -17.16 -7.18 38.03
N LEU A 69 -16.73 -6.68 38.11
CA LEU A 69 -16.32 -5.50 38.45
C LEU A 69 -17.21 -4.53 37.83
N LEU A 70 -17.41 -4.22 36.75
CA LEU A 70 -18.13 -3.19 36.12
C LEU A 70 -18.71 -3.33 34.84
N ASP A 71 -18.75 -3.98 34.06
CA ASP A 71 -19.37 -3.99 32.80
C ASP A 71 -19.55 -5.23 32.34
N SER A 72 -19.14 -5.54 32.82
CA SER A 72 -19.28 -5.99 32.54
C SER A 72 -19.64 -5.72 32.88
N LYS A 73 -19.53 -5.27 33.95
CA LYS A 73 -19.84 -4.57 34.17
C LYS A 73 -20.10 -3.67 33.61
N LYS A 74 -20.28 -3.78 33.19
CA LYS A 74 -20.48 -2.92 32.72
C LYS A 74 -20.73 -2.85 32.10
N LYS A 75 -20.76 -3.98 32.28
CA LYS A 75 -20.82 -3.82 32.07
C LYS A 75 -21.02 -3.38 31.77
N GLU A 76 -21.10 -3.73 32.20
CA GLU A 76 -21.08 -3.08 32.48
C GLU A 76 -21.15 -2.46 32.06
N ASN A 77 -21.58 -3.05 32.67
CA ASN A 77 -21.31 -2.22 32.65
C ASN A 77 -21.31 -1.83 32.46
#